data_d09b72f6155f20b1734ab2f5fe81b240
#
_entry.id   d09b72f6155f20b1734ab2f5fe81b240
#
_cell.length_a   1.000
_cell.length_b   1.000
_cell.length_c   1.000
_cell.angle_alpha   90.00
_cell.angle_beta   90.00
_cell.angle_gamma   90.00
#
_symmetry.space_group_name_H-M   'P 1'
#
loop_
_entity.id
_entity.type
_entity.pdbx_description
1 polymer ?
#
loop_
_entity_poly.entity_id
_entity_poly.type
_entity_poly.pdbx_seq_one_letter_code
_entity_poly.pdbx_strand_id
1 'polypeptide(L)'
;TSNDTPAKSQSNHIGSSGESISKHEKLLIIDTETTGLDPAINQCIEVGAILFDVPSRMVLAQHSFLLPVTSNEAESINKIPAPVTKKIQPWKDSLIYLKALINSCDLIVAHNVEFDRQWFGKDPLPIISKPWLCTMEDVSWPPDLHLRIRPSVRDLALAYGVPVWSAHRALTDCIYISEVFIRCKDLECLIS
;
A
#
# COMPACT_ATOMS: atom_id res chain seq x y z
N THR A 1 -65.39 38.25 -18.06
CA THR A 1 -64.27 38.79 -17.33
C THR A 1 -63.61 37.61 -16.56
N SER A 2 -62.64 37.09 -17.17
CA SER A 2 -61.83 35.97 -16.70
C SER A 2 -60.62 36.47 -15.87
N ASN A 3 -60.44 35.93 -14.66
CA ASN A 3 -59.28 36.13 -13.86
C ASN A 3 -58.42 34.88 -13.93
N ASP A 4 -57.31 34.98 -14.66
CA ASP A 4 -56.22 34.00 -14.64
C ASP A 4 -55.21 34.38 -13.54
N THR A 5 -55.02 33.48 -12.60
CA THR A 5 -53.94 33.57 -11.60
C THR A 5 -52.86 32.56 -11.97
N PRO A 6 -51.56 32.93 -12.11
CA PRO A 6 -50.55 31.99 -12.47
C PRO A 6 -50.07 31.18 -11.26
N ALA A 7 -49.93 29.88 -11.45
CA ALA A 7 -49.41 28.92 -10.50
C ALA A 7 -47.92 29.18 -10.19
N LYS A 8 -47.57 29.22 -8.90
CA LYS A 8 -46.17 29.25 -8.41
C LYS A 8 -45.52 27.87 -8.62
N SER A 9 -44.48 27.84 -9.44
CA SER A 9 -43.58 26.69 -9.54
C SER A 9 -42.76 26.58 -8.28
N GLN A 10 -42.90 25.47 -7.55
CA GLN A 10 -42.00 25.07 -6.48
C GLN A 10 -40.74 24.51 -7.12
N SER A 11 -39.62 25.21 -6.92
CA SER A 11 -38.28 24.69 -7.23
C SER A 11 -37.90 23.65 -6.18
N ASN A 12 -37.89 22.40 -6.58
CA ASN A 12 -37.26 21.34 -5.80
C ASN A 12 -35.75 21.56 -5.80
N HIS A 13 -35.21 22.04 -4.69
CA HIS A 13 -33.81 21.92 -4.40
C HIS A 13 -33.50 20.43 -4.10
N ILE A 14 -32.98 19.73 -5.10
CA ILE A 14 -32.27 18.47 -4.90
C ILE A 14 -30.97 18.86 -4.25
N GLY A 15 -30.83 18.60 -2.95
CA GLY A 15 -29.59 18.69 -2.24
C GLY A 15 -28.63 17.65 -2.82
N SER A 16 -27.60 18.12 -3.52
CA SER A 16 -26.45 17.29 -3.87
C SER A 16 -25.74 16.96 -2.56
N SER A 17 -25.92 15.73 -2.07
CA SER A 17 -24.99 15.13 -1.13
C SER A 17 -23.66 15.03 -1.87
N GLY A 18 -22.72 15.93 -1.57
CA GLY A 18 -21.36 15.86 -2.05
C GLY A 18 -20.72 14.59 -1.47
N GLU A 19 -20.76 13.48 -2.20
CA GLU A 19 -19.89 12.38 -1.95
C GLU A 19 -18.46 12.90 -2.14
N SER A 20 -17.68 12.90 -1.08
CA SER A 20 -16.25 13.14 -1.12
C SER A 20 -15.63 11.98 -1.93
N ILE A 21 -15.47 12.21 -3.24
CA ILE A 21 -14.80 11.25 -4.11
C ILE A 21 -13.35 11.21 -3.68
N SER A 22 -12.88 10.06 -3.22
CA SER A 22 -11.48 9.82 -2.95
C SER A 22 -10.66 10.19 -4.18
N LYS A 23 -9.60 10.97 -4.01
CA LYS A 23 -8.69 11.36 -5.08
C LYS A 23 -7.97 10.14 -5.68
N HIS A 24 -7.87 9.07 -4.92
CA HIS A 24 -7.16 7.85 -5.27
C HIS A 24 -8.09 6.65 -5.15
N GLU A 25 -8.31 5.96 -6.28
CA GLU A 25 -9.19 4.79 -6.34
C GLU A 25 -8.41 3.47 -6.22
N LYS A 26 -7.22 3.41 -6.80
CA LYS A 26 -6.37 2.21 -6.77
C LYS A 26 -5.03 2.50 -6.11
N LEU A 27 -4.76 1.74 -5.08
CA LEU A 27 -3.50 1.80 -4.33
C LEU A 27 -2.63 0.60 -4.70
N LEU A 28 -1.32 0.80 -4.78
CA LEU A 28 -0.37 -0.30 -4.77
C LEU A 28 0.40 -0.27 -3.44
N ILE A 29 0.06 -1.19 -2.56
CA ILE A 29 0.75 -1.40 -1.29
C ILE A 29 2.03 -2.16 -1.61
N ILE A 30 3.18 -1.60 -1.24
CA ILE A 30 4.50 -2.18 -1.49
C ILE A 30 5.25 -2.31 -0.17
N ASP A 31 6.00 -3.39 -0.04
CA ASP A 31 6.98 -3.60 1.02
C ASP A 31 8.21 -4.28 0.44
N THR A 32 9.39 -4.01 1.00
CA THR A 32 10.66 -4.58 0.56
C THR A 32 11.44 -5.18 1.72
N GLU A 33 11.98 -6.38 1.52
CA GLU A 33 13.04 -6.92 2.36
C GLU A 33 14.40 -6.68 1.70
N THR A 34 15.42 -6.49 2.53
CA THR A 34 16.73 -6.06 2.05
C THR A 34 17.85 -6.81 2.76
N THR A 35 19.03 -6.81 2.18
CA THR A 35 20.22 -7.43 2.79
C THR A 35 20.85 -6.57 3.90
N GLY A 36 20.34 -5.35 4.12
CA GLY A 36 20.75 -4.40 5.13
C GLY A 36 20.10 -3.04 4.90
N LEU A 37 20.52 -2.01 5.62
CA LEU A 37 19.85 -0.72 5.66
C LEU A 37 20.36 0.30 4.65
N ASP A 38 21.64 0.21 4.28
CA ASP A 38 22.30 1.19 3.41
C ASP A 38 22.20 0.79 1.94
N PRO A 39 21.42 1.51 1.11
CA PRO A 39 21.26 1.20 -0.30
C PRO A 39 22.51 1.44 -1.16
N ALA A 40 23.59 2.00 -0.60
CA ALA A 40 24.87 2.11 -1.29
C ALA A 40 25.63 0.78 -1.35
N ILE A 41 25.43 -0.10 -0.35
CA ILE A 41 26.16 -1.36 -0.20
C ILE A 41 25.26 -2.59 -0.09
N ASN A 42 23.97 -2.39 0.18
CA ASN A 42 23.00 -3.47 0.31
C ASN A 42 22.06 -3.52 -0.91
N GLN A 43 21.25 -4.57 -0.98
CA GLN A 43 20.35 -4.87 -2.09
C GLN A 43 18.95 -5.19 -1.59
N CYS A 44 17.94 -4.91 -2.41
CA CYS A 44 16.61 -5.46 -2.20
C CYS A 44 16.64 -6.98 -2.50
N ILE A 45 16.09 -7.78 -1.62
CA ILE A 45 16.09 -9.25 -1.69
C ILE A 45 14.69 -9.82 -1.91
N GLU A 46 13.64 -9.13 -1.47
CA GLU A 46 12.23 -9.50 -1.71
C GLU A 46 11.40 -8.25 -1.97
N VAL A 47 10.44 -8.36 -2.87
CA VAL A 47 9.40 -7.35 -3.08
C VAL A 47 8.04 -8.00 -2.90
N GLY A 48 7.19 -7.37 -2.09
CA GLY A 48 5.77 -7.66 -1.99
C GLY A 48 4.96 -6.51 -2.55
N ALA A 49 3.86 -6.82 -3.24
CA ALA A 49 2.97 -5.83 -3.80
C ALA A 49 1.52 -6.30 -3.80
N ILE A 50 0.59 -5.45 -3.40
CA ILE A 50 -0.86 -5.68 -3.42
C ILE A 50 -1.54 -4.50 -4.11
N LEU A 51 -2.23 -4.76 -5.22
CA LEU A 51 -3.12 -3.81 -5.86
C LEU A 51 -4.48 -3.85 -5.17
N PHE A 52 -4.89 -2.72 -4.62
CA PHE A 52 -6.08 -2.57 -3.79
C PHE A 52 -7.04 -1.55 -4.38
N ASP A 53 -8.31 -1.91 -4.48
CA ASP A 53 -9.39 -1.03 -4.92
C ASP A 53 -10.08 -0.40 -3.70
N VAL A 54 -9.99 0.92 -3.60
CA VAL A 54 -10.51 1.67 -2.45
C VAL A 54 -12.03 1.63 -2.36
N PRO A 55 -12.79 1.90 -3.44
CA PRO A 55 -14.25 1.90 -3.36
C PRO A 55 -14.86 0.56 -2.97
N SER A 56 -14.34 -0.55 -3.50
CA SER A 56 -14.85 -1.89 -3.20
C SER A 56 -14.21 -2.55 -1.99
N ARG A 57 -13.14 -1.98 -1.45
CA ARG A 57 -12.31 -2.57 -0.37
C ARG A 57 -11.80 -3.96 -0.72
N MET A 58 -11.40 -4.16 -1.97
CA MET A 58 -10.99 -5.45 -2.51
C MET A 58 -9.52 -5.45 -2.95
N VAL A 59 -8.86 -6.56 -2.69
CA VAL A 59 -7.56 -6.88 -3.31
C VAL A 59 -7.81 -7.32 -4.76
N LEU A 60 -7.27 -6.58 -5.72
CA LEU A 60 -7.37 -6.90 -7.15
C LEU A 60 -6.28 -7.87 -7.60
N ALA A 61 -5.07 -7.72 -7.06
CA ALA A 61 -3.92 -8.56 -7.36
C ALA A 61 -2.92 -8.53 -6.22
N GLN A 62 -2.18 -9.61 -6.05
CA GLN A 62 -1.05 -9.67 -5.12
C GLN A 62 0.10 -10.44 -5.75
N HIS A 63 1.32 -10.03 -5.45
CA HIS A 63 2.51 -10.67 -5.96
C HIS A 63 3.68 -10.50 -5.02
N SER A 64 4.55 -11.51 -4.94
CA SER A 64 5.84 -11.38 -4.29
C SER A 64 6.89 -12.24 -4.99
N PHE A 65 8.13 -11.81 -4.93
CA PHE A 65 9.24 -12.53 -5.52
C PHE A 65 10.56 -12.15 -4.86
N LEU A 66 11.49 -13.10 -4.91
CA LEU A 66 12.86 -12.90 -4.45
C LEU A 66 13.73 -12.38 -5.61
N LEU A 67 14.67 -11.52 -5.26
CA LEU A 67 15.73 -11.06 -6.16
C LEU A 67 17.04 -11.78 -5.81
N PRO A 68 17.81 -12.26 -6.80
CA PRO A 68 19.08 -12.94 -6.54
C PRO A 68 20.09 -12.02 -5.87
N VAL A 69 20.63 -12.45 -4.73
CA VAL A 69 21.69 -11.74 -4.01
C VAL A 69 22.84 -12.69 -3.67
N THR A 70 24.03 -12.13 -3.42
CA THR A 70 25.23 -12.92 -3.08
C THR A 70 25.34 -13.22 -1.59
N SER A 71 24.88 -12.31 -0.74
CA SER A 71 24.87 -12.42 0.71
C SER A 71 23.63 -11.73 1.28
N ASN A 72 23.25 -12.08 2.50
CA ASN A 72 22.19 -11.42 3.23
C ASN A 72 22.59 -11.25 4.70
N GLU A 73 23.02 -10.06 5.09
CA GLU A 73 23.39 -9.74 6.46
C GLU A 73 22.17 -9.60 7.37
N ALA A 74 20.99 -9.34 6.80
CA ALA A 74 19.72 -9.24 7.51
C ALA A 74 18.95 -10.58 7.59
N GLU A 75 19.58 -11.74 7.30
CA GLU A 75 18.93 -13.05 7.33
C GLU A 75 18.31 -13.37 8.69
N SER A 76 18.93 -12.92 9.78
CA SER A 76 18.36 -13.09 11.14
C SER A 76 16.99 -12.40 11.31
N ILE A 77 16.70 -11.37 10.51
CA ILE A 77 15.48 -10.57 10.52
C ILE A 77 14.47 -11.14 9.52
N ASN A 78 14.80 -11.09 8.21
CA ASN A 78 13.86 -11.47 7.14
C ASN A 78 13.78 -12.99 6.87
N LYS A 79 14.68 -13.79 7.44
CA LYS A 79 14.69 -15.25 7.31
C LYS A 79 14.85 -15.77 5.87
N ILE A 80 15.50 -14.99 5.00
CA ILE A 80 15.74 -15.35 3.60
C ILE A 80 17.22 -15.72 3.41
N PRO A 81 17.57 -17.01 3.31
CA PRO A 81 18.95 -17.39 3.04
C PRO A 81 19.36 -16.96 1.61
N ALA A 82 20.51 -16.29 1.48
CA ALA A 82 21.00 -15.83 0.18
C ALA A 82 21.05 -16.95 -0.89
N PRO A 83 21.50 -18.19 -0.60
CA PRO A 83 21.52 -19.27 -1.59
C PRO A 83 20.14 -19.60 -2.20
N VAL A 84 19.05 -19.41 -1.44
CA VAL A 84 17.68 -19.68 -1.91
C VAL A 84 17.30 -18.73 -3.03
N THR A 85 17.76 -17.48 -2.99
CA THR A 85 17.43 -16.45 -3.98
C THR A 85 18.04 -16.74 -5.35
N LYS A 86 19.08 -17.57 -5.41
CA LYS A 86 19.76 -17.98 -6.66
C LYS A 86 19.13 -19.20 -7.33
N LYS A 87 18.14 -19.84 -6.70
CA LYS A 87 17.39 -20.93 -7.35
C LYS A 87 16.62 -20.39 -8.55
N ILE A 88 16.47 -21.24 -9.57
CA ILE A 88 15.75 -20.88 -10.78
C ILE A 88 14.32 -20.49 -10.43
N GLN A 89 13.96 -19.26 -10.75
CA GLN A 89 12.65 -18.65 -10.51
C GLN A 89 12.40 -17.53 -11.52
N PRO A 90 11.14 -17.22 -11.86
CA PRO A 90 10.81 -16.24 -12.90
C PRO A 90 10.85 -14.77 -12.37
N TRP A 91 11.89 -14.37 -11.64
CA TRP A 91 11.96 -13.03 -11.05
C TRP A 91 11.97 -11.90 -12.08
N LYS A 92 12.50 -12.16 -13.31
CA LYS A 92 12.47 -11.18 -14.40
C LYS A 92 11.04 -10.93 -14.90
N ASP A 93 10.23 -12.00 -15.03
CA ASP A 93 8.82 -11.88 -15.37
C ASP A 93 8.04 -11.21 -14.25
N SER A 94 8.41 -11.47 -12.99
CA SER A 94 7.87 -10.79 -11.82
C SER A 94 8.15 -9.29 -11.83
N LEU A 95 9.31 -8.84 -12.31
CA LEU A 95 9.60 -7.41 -12.50
C LEU A 95 8.71 -6.78 -13.58
N ILE A 96 8.42 -7.50 -14.67
CA ILE A 96 7.49 -7.04 -15.71
C ILE A 96 6.09 -6.88 -15.10
N TYR A 97 5.65 -7.86 -14.31
CA TYR A 97 4.36 -7.80 -13.63
C TYR A 97 4.29 -6.68 -12.59
N LEU A 98 5.35 -6.48 -11.80
CA LEU A 98 5.45 -5.35 -10.85
C LEU A 98 5.29 -3.99 -11.58
N LYS A 99 5.93 -3.81 -12.73
CA LYS A 99 5.76 -2.61 -13.55
C LYS A 99 4.30 -2.43 -14.01
N ALA A 100 3.62 -3.51 -14.38
CA ALA A 100 2.21 -3.46 -14.74
C ALA A 100 1.33 -3.04 -13.55
N LEU A 101 1.60 -3.56 -12.34
CA LEU A 101 0.90 -3.14 -11.11
C LEU A 101 1.14 -1.66 -10.80
N ILE A 102 2.39 -1.18 -10.89
CA ILE A 102 2.74 0.24 -10.69
C ILE A 102 1.98 1.13 -11.69
N ASN A 103 1.86 0.72 -12.94
CA ASN A 103 1.12 1.48 -13.95
C ASN A 103 -0.40 1.48 -13.71
N SER A 104 -0.92 0.48 -12.99
CA SER A 104 -2.36 0.30 -12.75
C SER A 104 -2.87 1.06 -11.52
N CYS A 105 -2.00 1.61 -10.69
CA CYS A 105 -2.40 2.33 -9.48
C CYS A 105 -2.33 3.85 -9.64
N ASP A 106 -2.98 4.56 -8.73
CA ASP A 106 -2.96 6.03 -8.64
C ASP A 106 -1.93 6.49 -7.60
N LEU A 107 -1.74 5.69 -6.55
CA LEU A 107 -0.92 6.01 -5.39
C LEU A 107 -0.15 4.76 -4.93
N ILE A 108 1.12 4.93 -4.62
CA ILE A 108 1.92 3.91 -3.95
C ILE A 108 1.78 4.09 -2.44
N VAL A 109 1.60 3.00 -1.73
CA VAL A 109 1.49 2.98 -0.27
C VAL A 109 2.59 2.08 0.29
N ALA A 110 3.31 2.56 1.28
CA ALA A 110 4.26 1.76 2.04
C ALA A 110 4.19 2.13 3.53
N HIS A 111 4.63 1.21 4.37
CA HIS A 111 4.81 1.49 5.79
C HIS A 111 6.27 1.88 6.02
N ASN A 112 6.56 3.17 6.33
CA ASN A 112 7.90 3.75 6.30
C ASN A 112 8.45 3.94 4.86
N VAL A 113 7.77 4.79 4.10
CA VAL A 113 8.07 5.07 2.68
C VAL A 113 9.54 5.39 2.40
N GLU A 114 10.23 6.11 3.28
CA GLU A 114 11.65 6.45 3.07
C GLU A 114 12.52 5.22 2.92
N PHE A 115 12.19 4.15 3.65
CA PHE A 115 12.93 2.90 3.57
C PHE A 115 12.67 2.17 2.24
N ASP A 116 11.41 2.02 1.84
CA ASP A 116 11.07 1.26 0.63
C ASP A 116 11.44 2.01 -0.64
N ARG A 117 11.11 3.28 -0.69
CA ARG A 117 11.31 4.12 -1.87
C ARG A 117 12.76 4.19 -2.34
N GLN A 118 13.73 4.16 -1.43
CA GLN A 118 15.16 4.28 -1.77
C GLN A 118 15.69 3.11 -2.61
N TRP A 119 15.02 1.97 -2.65
CA TRP A 119 15.41 0.79 -3.43
C TRP A 119 14.92 0.88 -4.88
N PHE A 120 13.84 1.60 -5.13
CA PHE A 120 13.28 1.78 -6.47
C PHE A 120 14.11 2.78 -7.29
N GLY A 121 14.34 2.44 -8.56
CA GLY A 121 15.27 3.16 -9.44
C GLY A 121 16.71 2.66 -9.38
N LYS A 122 16.98 1.64 -8.55
CA LYS A 122 18.24 0.89 -8.53
C LYS A 122 18.03 -0.46 -9.21
N ASP A 123 18.97 -0.87 -10.06
CA ASP A 123 18.88 -2.16 -10.77
C ASP A 123 18.67 -3.31 -9.78
N PRO A 124 17.71 -4.22 -10.01
CA PRO A 124 16.82 -4.31 -11.18
C PRO A 124 15.45 -3.61 -11.00
N LEU A 125 15.21 -2.90 -9.87
CA LEU A 125 13.90 -2.31 -9.57
C LEU A 125 13.62 -1.06 -10.42
N PRO A 126 12.38 -0.90 -10.93
CA PRO A 126 12.02 0.23 -11.78
C PRO A 126 11.97 1.54 -11.00
N ILE A 127 12.12 2.67 -11.71
CA ILE A 127 11.78 3.99 -11.17
C ILE A 127 10.26 4.08 -11.01
N ILE A 128 9.80 4.63 -9.89
CA ILE A 128 8.40 4.92 -9.63
C ILE A 128 8.20 6.43 -9.62
N SER A 129 7.41 6.92 -10.59
CA SER A 129 7.06 8.35 -10.71
C SER A 129 5.71 8.70 -10.05
N LYS A 130 5.01 7.70 -9.50
CA LYS A 130 3.73 7.89 -8.80
C LYS A 130 3.96 8.55 -7.44
N PRO A 131 2.95 9.25 -6.89
CA PRO A 131 3.00 9.73 -5.51
C PRO A 131 3.05 8.55 -4.52
N TRP A 132 3.61 8.82 -3.33
CA TRP A 132 3.73 7.87 -2.25
C TRP A 132 3.01 8.37 -1.01
N LEU A 133 2.38 7.45 -0.27
CA LEU A 133 1.77 7.66 1.03
C LEU A 133 2.43 6.74 2.06
N CYS A 134 2.87 7.31 3.17
CA CYS A 134 3.43 6.58 4.30
C CYS A 134 2.35 6.29 5.33
N THR A 135 1.99 5.03 5.53
CA THR A 135 1.00 4.66 6.56
C THR A 135 1.50 4.86 7.98
N MET A 136 2.81 5.00 8.18
CA MET A 136 3.42 5.29 9.48
C MET A 136 3.39 6.80 9.83
N GLU A 137 3.54 7.69 8.83
CA GLU A 137 3.80 9.11 9.08
C GLU A 137 2.73 10.05 8.51
N ASP A 138 2.14 9.71 7.34
CA ASP A 138 1.20 10.59 6.65
C ASP A 138 -0.26 10.36 7.09
N VAL A 139 -0.56 9.20 7.70
CA VAL A 139 -1.91 8.84 8.12
C VAL A 139 -2.15 9.19 9.58
N SER A 140 -3.15 10.03 9.81
CA SER A 140 -3.64 10.34 11.17
C SER A 140 -4.62 9.26 11.63
N TRP A 141 -4.09 8.17 12.17
CA TRP A 141 -4.90 7.07 12.67
C TRP A 141 -5.83 7.50 13.83
N PRO A 142 -7.05 6.93 13.96
CA PRO A 142 -7.98 7.29 15.00
C PRO A 142 -7.39 7.19 16.42
N PRO A 143 -7.56 8.20 17.27
CA PRO A 143 -6.93 8.25 18.60
C PRO A 143 -7.45 7.17 19.57
N ASP A 144 -8.64 6.64 19.35
CA ASP A 144 -9.22 5.53 20.12
C ASP A 144 -8.52 4.19 19.91
N LEU A 145 -7.68 4.08 18.87
CA LEU A 145 -6.82 2.92 18.65
C LEU A 145 -5.59 2.90 19.57
N HIS A 146 -5.33 4.00 20.30
CA HIS A 146 -4.20 4.13 21.23
C HIS A 146 -2.84 3.73 20.65
N LEU A 147 -2.63 3.99 19.36
CA LEU A 147 -1.38 3.74 18.67
C LEU A 147 -0.29 4.73 19.12
N ARG A 148 0.96 4.28 19.15
CA ARG A 148 2.09 5.19 19.29
C ARG A 148 2.23 6.08 18.04
N ILE A 149 3.00 7.16 18.14
CA ILE A 149 3.19 8.16 17.06
C ILE A 149 3.67 7.51 15.76
N ARG A 150 4.58 6.53 15.85
CA ARG A 150 5.07 5.75 14.71
C ARG A 150 4.78 4.26 14.99
N PRO A 151 3.56 3.80 14.69
CA PRO A 151 3.18 2.42 14.94
C PRO A 151 3.96 1.48 14.01
N SER A 152 4.28 0.29 14.45
CA SER A 152 4.74 -0.76 13.52
C SER A 152 3.55 -1.31 12.73
N VAL A 153 3.82 -2.00 11.61
CA VAL A 153 2.79 -2.75 10.86
C VAL A 153 2.03 -3.70 11.80
N ARG A 154 2.75 -4.37 12.69
CA ARG A 154 2.17 -5.25 13.71
C ARG A 154 1.21 -4.53 14.66
N ASP A 155 1.62 -3.37 15.20
CA ASP A 155 0.77 -2.60 16.12
C ASP A 155 -0.51 -2.16 15.41
N LEU A 156 -0.38 -1.68 14.19
CA LEU A 156 -1.49 -1.25 13.36
C LEU A 156 -2.44 -2.42 13.05
N ALA A 157 -1.92 -3.57 12.63
CA ALA A 157 -2.70 -4.77 12.37
C ALA A 157 -3.50 -5.20 13.62
N LEU A 158 -2.84 -5.28 14.78
CA LEU A 158 -3.49 -5.67 16.03
C LEU A 158 -4.58 -4.68 16.46
N ALA A 159 -4.35 -3.36 16.30
CA ALA A 159 -5.32 -2.34 16.62
C ALA A 159 -6.60 -2.46 15.78
N TYR A 160 -6.50 -2.95 14.55
CA TYR A 160 -7.64 -3.24 13.69
C TYR A 160 -8.16 -4.69 13.79
N GLY A 161 -7.70 -5.46 14.78
CA GLY A 161 -8.14 -6.85 14.99
C GLY A 161 -7.67 -7.81 13.88
N VAL A 162 -6.58 -7.49 13.18
CA VAL A 162 -5.95 -8.37 12.21
C VAL A 162 -5.01 -9.33 12.94
N PRO A 163 -5.20 -10.66 12.83
CA PRO A 163 -4.29 -11.64 13.43
C PRO A 163 -2.89 -11.51 12.82
N VAL A 164 -1.86 -11.48 13.65
CA VAL A 164 -0.47 -11.44 13.22
C VAL A 164 0.15 -12.83 13.37
N TRP A 165 0.60 -13.43 12.26
CA TRP A 165 1.18 -14.79 12.21
C TRP A 165 2.66 -14.81 11.84
N SER A 166 3.14 -13.82 11.11
CA SER A 166 4.53 -13.68 10.71
C SER A 166 4.87 -12.21 10.52
N ALA A 167 6.13 -11.88 10.52
CA ALA A 167 6.63 -10.54 10.24
C ALA A 167 7.90 -10.64 9.38
N HIS A 168 8.30 -9.51 8.80
CA HIS A 168 9.51 -9.39 7.99
C HIS A 168 9.52 -10.33 6.76
N ARG A 169 8.38 -10.43 6.09
CA ARG A 169 8.22 -10.95 4.75
C ARG A 169 7.35 -9.98 3.98
N ALA A 170 7.87 -9.49 2.87
CA ALA A 170 7.30 -8.35 2.16
C ALA A 170 5.80 -8.50 1.84
N LEU A 171 5.38 -9.63 1.30
CA LEU A 171 3.95 -9.85 1.01
C LEU A 171 3.10 -9.90 2.28
N THR A 172 3.61 -10.49 3.36
CA THR A 172 2.89 -10.58 4.63
C THR A 172 2.60 -9.20 5.21
N ASP A 173 3.57 -8.31 5.18
CA ASP A 173 3.41 -6.95 5.69
C ASP A 173 2.46 -6.14 4.80
N CYS A 174 2.49 -6.33 3.46
CA CYS A 174 1.45 -5.81 2.55
C CYS A 174 0.05 -6.34 2.88
N ILE A 175 -0.08 -7.64 3.20
CA ILE A 175 -1.38 -8.24 3.58
C ILE A 175 -1.92 -7.57 4.84
N TYR A 176 -1.10 -7.35 5.87
CA TYR A 176 -1.54 -6.67 7.08
C TYR A 176 -2.09 -5.27 6.78
N ILE A 177 -1.41 -4.48 5.96
CA ILE A 177 -1.88 -3.15 5.57
C ILE A 177 -3.19 -3.24 4.78
N SER A 178 -3.31 -4.15 3.83
CA SER A 178 -4.55 -4.34 3.06
C SER A 178 -5.73 -4.74 3.96
N GLU A 179 -5.50 -5.61 4.94
CA GLU A 179 -6.50 -6.02 5.92
C GLU A 179 -6.91 -4.88 6.87
N VAL A 180 -5.98 -4.00 7.24
CA VAL A 180 -6.27 -2.77 7.96
C VAL A 180 -7.18 -1.87 7.12
N PHE A 181 -6.87 -1.68 5.82
CA PHE A 181 -7.67 -0.86 4.92
C PHE A 181 -9.09 -1.40 4.71
N ILE A 182 -9.26 -2.73 4.66
CA ILE A 182 -10.59 -3.36 4.60
C ILE A 182 -11.42 -3.02 5.85
N ARG A 183 -10.80 -2.95 7.03
CA ARG A 183 -11.47 -2.68 8.30
C ARG A 183 -11.61 -1.20 8.64
N CYS A 184 -10.85 -0.35 7.98
CA CYS A 184 -10.85 1.08 8.23
C CYS A 184 -12.13 1.72 7.66
N LYS A 185 -12.96 2.33 8.52
CA LYS A 185 -14.24 2.92 8.10
C LYS A 185 -14.07 4.16 7.22
N ASP A 186 -13.09 4.99 7.55
CA ASP A 186 -12.88 6.31 6.92
C ASP A 186 -11.61 6.32 6.04
N LEU A 187 -11.33 5.21 5.34
CA LEU A 187 -10.10 5.05 4.56
C LEU A 187 -9.92 6.17 3.54
N GLU A 188 -10.99 6.56 2.84
CA GLU A 188 -10.95 7.61 1.83
C GLU A 188 -10.50 8.95 2.41
N CYS A 189 -10.89 9.26 3.64
CA CYS A 189 -10.45 10.48 4.34
C CYS A 189 -8.99 10.38 4.80
N LEU A 190 -8.53 9.18 5.14
CA LEU A 190 -7.17 8.97 5.65
C LEU A 190 -6.10 8.99 4.55
N ILE A 191 -6.48 8.68 3.30
CA ILE A 191 -5.57 8.60 2.14
C ILE A 191 -5.74 9.75 1.14
N SER A 192 -6.63 10.71 1.40
CA SER A 192 -6.94 11.87 0.53
C SER A 192 -5.89 12.98 0.57
#